data_8846a3bd4b0d1e07d34af631615d04bd
#
_entry.id   8846a3bd4b0d1e07d34af631615d04bd
#
_cell.length_a   1.000
_cell.length_b   1.000
_cell.length_c   1.000
_cell.angle_alpha   90.00
_cell.angle_beta   90.00
_cell.angle_gamma   90.00
#
_symmetry.space_group_name_H-M   'P 1'
#
loop_
_entity.id
_entity.type
_entity.pdbx_description
1 polymer ?
#
loop_
_entity_poly.entity_id
_entity_poly.type
_entity_poly.pdbx_seq_one_letter_code
_entity_poly.pdbx_strand_id
1 'polypeptide(L)'
;MAVKSNEIINSIKFLAFDMMDKAGEGNPGHTLTGVPIFYALYSNVLNVIPSNPSFINRDRLIVPSKNYSAALYATLFYAGYDYQIEDLKRYRDVDSYAPGALLYNKEMGIDASSSLAGDNTSLAVGISLSERYFESMFLNINKDLDLINYYTYVLLTNEDIQEGVGYEAMAFASNQKLNKLIFIYDNSGISSDGNIS
;
A
#
# COMPACT_ATOMS: atom_id res chain seq x y z
N MET A 1 -13.19 6.46 21.73
CA MET A 1 -12.66 6.14 20.38
C MET A 1 -11.31 5.41 20.48
N ALA A 2 -10.32 5.90 21.22
CA ALA A 2 -8.97 5.29 21.28
C ALA A 2 -8.93 3.78 21.69
N VAL A 3 -9.77 3.35 22.65
CA VAL A 3 -9.80 1.94 23.09
C VAL A 3 -10.24 1.01 21.95
N LYS A 4 -11.31 1.38 21.21
CA LYS A 4 -11.79 0.56 20.07
C LYS A 4 -10.76 0.47 18.94
N SER A 5 -10.01 1.54 18.67
CA SER A 5 -8.98 1.53 17.63
C SER A 5 -7.84 0.57 17.97
N ASN A 6 -7.38 0.54 19.24
CA ASN A 6 -6.36 -0.40 19.69
C ASN A 6 -6.82 -1.86 19.61
N GLU A 7 -8.07 -2.13 19.92
CA GLU A 7 -8.65 -3.49 19.81
C GLU A 7 -8.65 -3.96 18.35
N ILE A 8 -9.06 -3.10 17.40
CA ILE A 8 -9.06 -3.43 15.98
C ILE A 8 -7.63 -3.63 15.47
N ILE A 9 -6.72 -2.70 15.79
CA ILE A 9 -5.29 -2.83 15.42
C ILE A 9 -4.71 -4.15 15.93
N ASN A 10 -5.00 -4.52 17.18
CA ASN A 10 -4.53 -5.78 17.74
C ASN A 10 -5.15 -6.99 17.03
N SER A 11 -6.45 -6.94 16.70
CA SER A 11 -7.11 -8.01 15.94
C SER A 11 -6.49 -8.21 14.57
N ILE A 12 -6.17 -7.12 13.85
CA ILE A 12 -5.46 -7.18 12.56
C ILE A 12 -4.06 -7.79 12.74
N LYS A 13 -3.31 -7.37 13.79
CA LYS A 13 -1.98 -7.91 14.08
C LYS A 13 -2.03 -9.41 14.36
N PHE A 14 -2.96 -9.85 15.21
CA PHE A 14 -3.10 -11.28 15.52
C PHE A 14 -3.45 -12.10 14.29
N LEU A 15 -4.39 -11.62 13.47
CA LEU A 15 -4.70 -12.29 12.20
C LEU A 15 -3.48 -12.42 11.30
N ALA A 16 -2.69 -11.35 11.14
CA ALA A 16 -1.46 -11.39 10.35
C ALA A 16 -0.41 -12.34 10.94
N PHE A 17 -0.30 -12.43 12.27
CA PHE A 17 0.58 -13.39 12.93
C PHE A 17 0.13 -14.83 12.73
N ASP A 18 -1.18 -15.12 12.85
CA ASP A 18 -1.74 -16.45 12.60
C ASP A 18 -1.48 -16.88 11.15
N MET A 19 -1.57 -15.95 10.17
CA MET A 19 -1.23 -16.21 8.78
C MET A 19 0.25 -16.61 8.63
N MET A 20 1.16 -15.86 9.26
CA MET A 20 2.61 -16.12 9.20
C MET A 20 2.99 -17.40 9.95
N ASP A 21 2.39 -17.66 11.11
CA ASP A 21 2.63 -18.87 11.89
C ASP A 21 2.26 -20.12 11.08
N LYS A 22 1.07 -20.09 10.47
CA LYS A 22 0.62 -21.18 9.60
C LYS A 22 1.51 -21.39 8.39
N ALA A 23 2.01 -20.33 7.77
CA ALA A 23 2.91 -20.39 6.62
C ALA A 23 4.34 -20.81 7.02
N GLY A 24 4.69 -20.72 8.30
CA GLY A 24 6.06 -20.93 8.80
C GLY A 24 7.04 -19.85 8.34
N GLU A 25 6.56 -18.74 7.77
CA GLU A 25 7.40 -17.67 7.20
C GLU A 25 6.63 -16.34 7.17
N GLY A 26 7.33 -15.22 7.41
CA GLY A 26 6.79 -13.88 7.34
C GLY A 26 7.71 -12.85 8.00
N ASN A 27 7.25 -11.60 8.05
CA ASN A 27 8.01 -10.52 8.66
C ASN A 27 7.23 -9.87 9.83
N PRO A 28 7.38 -10.37 11.06
CA PRO A 28 6.63 -9.86 12.20
C PRO A 28 6.98 -8.40 12.55
N GLY A 29 8.22 -7.96 12.32
CA GLY A 29 8.64 -6.58 12.58
C GLY A 29 7.85 -5.58 11.73
N HIS A 30 7.85 -5.78 10.42
CA HIS A 30 7.08 -4.94 9.49
C HIS A 30 5.56 -5.07 9.68
N THR A 31 5.08 -6.21 10.19
CA THR A 31 3.67 -6.36 10.55
C THR A 31 3.31 -5.49 11.76
N LEU A 32 4.18 -5.41 12.76
CA LEU A 32 3.95 -4.58 13.95
C LEU A 32 3.91 -3.09 13.63
N THR A 33 4.76 -2.61 12.71
CA THR A 33 4.80 -1.21 12.27
C THR A 33 3.76 -0.90 11.20
N GLY A 34 3.55 -1.80 10.25
CA GLY A 34 2.66 -1.59 9.12
C GLY A 34 1.17 -1.57 9.48
N VAL A 35 0.72 -2.47 10.36
CA VAL A 35 -0.72 -2.56 10.71
C VAL A 35 -1.28 -1.24 11.25
N PRO A 36 -0.65 -0.53 12.19
CA PRO A 36 -1.14 0.79 12.63
C PRO A 36 -1.20 1.82 11.51
N ILE A 37 -0.22 1.81 10.60
CA ILE A 37 -0.17 2.71 9.43
C ILE A 37 -1.37 2.40 8.51
N PHE A 38 -1.55 1.14 8.14
CA PHE A 38 -2.65 0.73 7.26
C PHE A 38 -4.01 0.96 7.90
N TYR A 39 -4.16 0.67 9.20
CA TYR A 39 -5.39 0.98 9.91
C TYR A 39 -5.71 2.48 9.84
N ALA A 40 -4.75 3.34 10.10
CA ALA A 40 -4.95 4.79 10.04
C ALA A 40 -5.35 5.25 8.62
N LEU A 41 -4.68 4.70 7.60
CA LEU A 41 -4.97 4.99 6.20
C LEU A 41 -6.39 4.57 5.80
N TYR A 42 -6.74 3.30 6.00
CA TYR A 42 -8.04 2.76 5.57
C TYR A 42 -9.22 3.27 6.41
N SER A 43 -9.01 3.64 7.69
CA SER A 43 -10.09 4.12 8.55
C SER A 43 -10.36 5.61 8.45
N ASN A 44 -9.37 6.43 8.05
CA ASN A 44 -9.49 7.89 8.19
C ASN A 44 -8.97 8.72 7.00
N VAL A 45 -8.20 8.13 6.10
CA VAL A 45 -7.45 8.88 5.08
C VAL A 45 -7.88 8.51 3.67
N LEU A 46 -7.81 7.22 3.34
CA LEU A 46 -8.05 6.75 1.97
C LEU A 46 -9.53 6.86 1.59
N ASN A 47 -9.77 7.45 0.44
CA ASN A 47 -11.08 7.42 -0.21
C ASN A 47 -11.16 6.15 -1.08
N VAL A 48 -11.63 5.05 -0.49
CA VAL A 48 -11.79 3.76 -1.15
C VAL A 48 -13.18 3.20 -0.92
N ILE A 49 -13.66 2.40 -1.86
CA ILE A 49 -14.95 1.70 -1.77
C ILE A 49 -14.67 0.22 -2.00
N PRO A 50 -14.46 -0.58 -0.93
CA PRO A 50 -14.11 -2.00 -1.07
C PRO A 50 -15.12 -2.81 -1.90
N SER A 51 -16.41 -2.48 -1.81
CA SER A 51 -17.48 -3.09 -2.63
C SER A 51 -17.50 -2.62 -4.09
N ASN A 52 -16.74 -1.58 -4.45
CA ASN A 52 -16.58 -1.10 -5.82
C ASN A 52 -15.09 -0.72 -6.06
N PRO A 53 -14.19 -1.71 -6.12
CA PRO A 53 -12.76 -1.47 -6.27
C PRO A 53 -12.39 -0.88 -7.64
N SER A 54 -13.32 -0.88 -8.59
CA SER A 54 -13.17 -0.25 -9.90
C SER A 54 -13.51 1.23 -9.93
N PHE A 55 -13.97 1.82 -8.79
CA PHE A 55 -14.25 3.26 -8.70
C PHE A 55 -13.02 4.08 -9.11
N ILE A 56 -13.18 4.93 -10.13
CA ILE A 56 -12.05 5.59 -10.80
C ILE A 56 -11.33 6.57 -9.85
N ASN A 57 -12.06 7.28 -9.01
CA ASN A 57 -11.53 8.27 -8.07
C ASN A 57 -11.17 7.69 -6.69
N ARG A 58 -11.05 6.37 -6.55
CA ARG A 58 -10.48 5.81 -5.33
C ARG A 58 -9.01 6.19 -5.21
N ASP A 59 -8.55 6.39 -4.01
CA ASP A 59 -7.12 6.54 -3.74
C ASP A 59 -6.36 5.22 -4.00
N ARG A 60 -5.05 5.32 -4.18
CA ARG A 60 -4.15 4.18 -4.40
C ARG A 60 -3.16 4.10 -3.26
N LEU A 61 -2.90 2.87 -2.82
CA LEU A 61 -1.87 2.58 -1.83
C LEU A 61 -0.85 1.60 -2.40
N ILE A 62 0.39 2.05 -2.49
CA ILE A 62 1.54 1.26 -2.94
C ILE A 62 2.36 0.87 -1.72
N VAL A 63 2.68 -0.42 -1.60
CA VAL A 63 3.32 -0.99 -0.41
C VAL A 63 4.48 -1.90 -0.82
N PRO A 64 5.61 -1.89 -0.10
CA PRO A 64 6.70 -2.83 -0.32
C PRO A 64 6.21 -4.28 -0.20
N SER A 65 6.35 -5.01 -1.30
CA SER A 65 5.56 -6.22 -1.58
C SER A 65 5.81 -7.37 -0.60
N LYS A 66 7.07 -7.65 -0.24
CA LYS A 66 7.40 -8.83 0.58
C LYS A 66 7.18 -8.61 2.07
N ASN A 67 7.57 -7.45 2.56
CA ASN A 67 7.72 -7.21 3.99
C ASN A 67 6.38 -6.95 4.68
N TYR A 68 5.45 -6.34 3.96
CA TYR A 68 4.16 -5.90 4.52
C TYR A 68 2.97 -6.73 4.04
N SER A 69 3.17 -7.80 3.26
CA SER A 69 2.08 -8.55 2.63
C SER A 69 1.07 -9.08 3.65
N ALA A 70 1.50 -9.74 4.72
CA ALA A 70 0.60 -10.26 5.76
C ALA A 70 -0.18 -9.13 6.44
N ALA A 71 0.48 -8.02 6.77
CA ALA A 71 -0.15 -6.85 7.38
C ALA A 71 -1.22 -6.23 6.46
N LEU A 72 -0.91 -6.12 5.17
CA LEU A 72 -1.84 -5.53 4.20
C LEU A 72 -3.05 -6.45 3.97
N TYR A 73 -2.86 -7.75 3.74
CA TYR A 73 -3.98 -8.68 3.55
C TYR A 73 -4.92 -8.72 4.76
N ALA A 74 -4.35 -8.81 5.97
CA ALA A 74 -5.16 -8.76 7.19
C ALA A 74 -5.93 -7.43 7.29
N THR A 75 -5.32 -6.31 6.91
CA THR A 75 -6.00 -5.00 6.92
C THR A 75 -7.09 -4.92 5.87
N LEU A 76 -6.85 -5.40 4.64
CA LEU A 76 -7.84 -5.41 3.56
C LEU A 76 -9.08 -6.25 3.90
N PHE A 77 -8.88 -7.39 4.56
CA PHE A 77 -9.97 -8.19 5.11
C PHE A 77 -10.86 -7.37 6.07
N TYR A 78 -10.24 -6.68 7.05
CA TYR A 78 -10.99 -5.83 7.98
C TYR A 78 -11.56 -4.56 7.33
N ALA A 79 -10.96 -4.08 6.24
CA ALA A 79 -11.47 -2.96 5.46
C ALA A 79 -12.68 -3.32 4.59
N GLY A 80 -12.99 -4.62 4.44
CA GLY A 80 -14.17 -5.11 3.74
C GLY A 80 -13.95 -5.45 2.26
N TYR A 81 -12.69 -5.66 1.83
CA TYR A 81 -12.40 -6.30 0.56
C TYR A 81 -12.77 -7.78 0.60
N ASP A 82 -13.00 -8.41 -0.56
CA ASP A 82 -13.57 -9.76 -0.68
C ASP A 82 -12.58 -10.89 -0.35
N TYR A 83 -11.78 -10.71 0.70
CA TYR A 83 -10.98 -11.78 1.30
C TYR A 83 -11.83 -12.62 2.24
N GLN A 84 -11.73 -13.95 2.12
CA GLN A 84 -12.29 -14.88 3.08
C GLN A 84 -11.20 -15.34 4.05
N ILE A 85 -11.59 -15.77 5.26
CA ILE A 85 -10.63 -16.33 6.23
C ILE A 85 -9.86 -17.51 5.63
N GLU A 86 -10.52 -18.30 4.78
CA GLU A 86 -9.87 -19.44 4.11
C GLU A 86 -8.79 -19.01 3.11
N ASP A 87 -8.92 -17.83 2.48
CA ASP A 87 -7.87 -17.26 1.63
C ASP A 87 -6.66 -16.87 2.46
N LEU A 88 -6.89 -16.23 3.62
CA LEU A 88 -5.83 -15.81 4.53
C LEU A 88 -5.10 -16.99 5.17
N LYS A 89 -5.80 -18.10 5.46
CA LYS A 89 -5.18 -19.35 5.92
C LYS A 89 -4.25 -19.97 4.87
N ARG A 90 -4.37 -19.59 3.61
CA ARG A 90 -3.51 -20.01 2.51
C ARG A 90 -2.44 -18.98 2.18
N TYR A 91 -2.10 -18.10 3.13
CA TYR A 91 -1.02 -17.14 2.96
C TYR A 91 0.27 -17.84 2.53
N ARG A 92 0.89 -17.35 1.45
CA ARG A 92 2.09 -17.89 0.78
C ARG A 92 1.90 -19.23 0.05
N ASP A 93 0.71 -19.80 0.02
CA ASP A 93 0.46 -20.97 -0.83
C ASP A 93 0.49 -20.56 -2.31
N VAL A 94 0.79 -21.54 -3.16
CA VAL A 94 0.67 -21.41 -4.63
C VAL A 94 -0.81 -21.23 -4.98
N ASP A 95 -1.09 -20.34 -5.90
CA ASP A 95 -2.46 -20.00 -6.36
C ASP A 95 -3.40 -19.50 -5.26
N SER A 96 -2.84 -18.90 -4.21
CA SER A 96 -3.58 -18.23 -3.14
C SER A 96 -3.95 -16.80 -3.55
N TYR A 97 -5.06 -16.28 -3.02
CA TYR A 97 -5.38 -14.84 -3.03
C TYR A 97 -4.50 -14.01 -2.10
N ALA A 98 -3.70 -14.67 -1.22
CA ALA A 98 -2.75 -14.04 -0.32
C ALA A 98 -1.32 -14.56 -0.55
N PRO A 99 -0.71 -14.38 -1.74
CA PRO A 99 0.66 -14.80 -1.99
C PRO A 99 1.66 -14.06 -1.09
N GLY A 100 2.87 -14.62 -0.91
CA GLY A 100 3.91 -14.04 -0.05
C GLY A 100 4.43 -12.68 -0.51
N ALA A 101 4.37 -12.41 -1.80
CA ALA A 101 4.60 -11.10 -2.38
C ALA A 101 3.29 -10.53 -2.94
N LEU A 102 3.03 -9.25 -2.73
CA LEU A 102 1.84 -8.61 -3.25
C LEU A 102 1.84 -8.69 -4.79
N LEU A 103 0.78 -9.20 -5.36
CA LEU A 103 0.54 -9.21 -6.80
C LEU A 103 -0.59 -8.27 -7.12
N TYR A 104 -0.43 -7.48 -8.19
CA TYR A 104 -1.48 -6.57 -8.64
C TYR A 104 -2.82 -7.32 -8.77
N ASN A 105 -3.78 -6.88 -8.00
CA ASN A 105 -5.15 -7.39 -8.04
C ASN A 105 -6.08 -6.27 -7.54
N LYS A 106 -6.58 -5.49 -8.48
CA LYS A 106 -7.43 -4.34 -8.18
C LYS A 106 -8.70 -4.74 -7.40
N GLU A 107 -9.30 -5.86 -7.76
CA GLU A 107 -10.54 -6.34 -7.13
C GLU A 107 -10.31 -6.69 -5.64
N MET A 108 -9.11 -7.12 -5.31
CA MET A 108 -8.70 -7.45 -3.94
C MET A 108 -7.98 -6.29 -3.23
N GLY A 109 -7.93 -5.09 -3.85
CA GLY A 109 -7.35 -3.89 -3.24
C GLY A 109 -5.84 -3.75 -3.34
N ILE A 110 -5.18 -4.51 -4.23
CA ILE A 110 -3.73 -4.41 -4.47
C ILE A 110 -3.48 -3.58 -5.72
N ASP A 111 -2.96 -2.37 -5.55
CA ASP A 111 -2.82 -1.36 -6.62
C ASP A 111 -1.57 -1.50 -7.47
N ALA A 112 -0.53 -2.11 -6.94
CA ALA A 112 0.71 -2.35 -7.67
C ALA A 112 1.45 -3.56 -7.12
N SER A 113 2.36 -4.09 -7.88
CA SER A 113 3.23 -5.18 -7.46
C SER A 113 4.65 -4.96 -7.95
N SER A 114 5.57 -4.89 -7.01
CA SER A 114 7.00 -5.07 -7.24
C SER A 114 7.63 -5.68 -5.99
N SER A 115 8.59 -6.54 -6.19
CA SER A 115 9.37 -7.14 -5.11
C SER A 115 10.76 -6.51 -4.98
N LEU A 116 11.07 -5.51 -5.82
CA LEU A 116 12.34 -4.81 -5.81
C LEU A 116 12.21 -3.49 -5.03
N ALA A 117 13.20 -3.18 -4.22
CA ALA A 117 13.29 -1.90 -3.53
C ALA A 117 13.37 -0.75 -4.54
N GLY A 118 12.77 0.39 -4.23
CA GLY A 118 12.71 1.56 -5.10
C GLY A 118 11.67 1.51 -6.23
N ASP A 119 11.30 0.32 -6.72
CA ASP A 119 10.31 0.20 -7.79
C ASP A 119 8.92 0.69 -7.37
N ASN A 120 8.54 0.49 -6.11
CA ASN A 120 7.26 0.97 -5.57
C ASN A 120 7.15 2.48 -5.67
N THR A 121 8.26 3.19 -5.44
CA THR A 121 8.35 4.65 -5.63
C THR A 121 8.07 5.03 -7.07
N SER A 122 8.73 4.35 -8.01
CA SER A 122 8.57 4.61 -9.45
C SER A 122 7.16 4.31 -9.95
N LEU A 123 6.53 3.22 -9.46
CA LEU A 123 5.14 2.88 -9.75
C LEU A 123 4.18 3.95 -9.22
N ALA A 124 4.37 4.40 -7.98
CA ALA A 124 3.55 5.45 -7.37
C ALA A 124 3.66 6.77 -8.14
N VAL A 125 4.87 7.14 -8.57
CA VAL A 125 5.11 8.32 -9.41
C VAL A 125 4.38 8.19 -10.75
N GLY A 126 4.45 7.03 -11.40
CA GLY A 126 3.73 6.76 -12.65
C GLY A 126 2.21 6.87 -12.50
N ILE A 127 1.66 6.33 -11.42
CA ILE A 127 0.21 6.40 -11.12
C ILE A 127 -0.22 7.84 -10.86
N SER A 128 0.55 8.60 -10.07
CA SER A 128 0.24 10.00 -9.78
C SER A 128 0.41 10.91 -11.02
N LEU A 129 1.39 10.61 -11.87
CA LEU A 129 1.54 11.30 -13.15
C LEU A 129 0.35 11.03 -14.09
N SER A 130 -0.14 9.80 -14.09
CA SER A 130 -1.33 9.41 -14.87
C SER A 130 -2.58 10.14 -14.39
N GLU A 131 -2.77 10.26 -13.07
CA GLU A 131 -3.86 11.05 -12.48
C GLU A 131 -3.83 12.47 -13.02
N ARG A 132 -2.71 13.16 -12.89
CA ARG A 132 -2.54 14.54 -13.35
C ARG A 132 -2.76 14.70 -14.86
N TYR A 133 -2.29 13.72 -15.64
CA TYR A 133 -2.50 13.72 -17.09
C TYR A 133 -3.99 13.63 -17.44
N PHE A 134 -4.70 12.69 -16.85
CA PHE A 134 -6.15 12.53 -17.09
C PHE A 134 -6.96 13.71 -16.54
N GLU A 135 -6.65 14.21 -15.34
CA GLU A 135 -7.27 15.44 -14.81
C GLU A 135 -7.14 16.57 -15.82
N SER A 136 -5.94 16.83 -16.35
CA SER A 136 -5.71 17.90 -17.32
C SER A 136 -6.48 17.73 -18.64
N MET A 137 -6.65 16.50 -19.09
CA MET A 137 -7.47 16.21 -20.29
C MET A 137 -8.93 16.61 -20.08
N PHE A 138 -9.52 16.25 -18.93
CA PHE A 138 -10.92 16.56 -18.64
C PHE A 138 -11.13 18.04 -18.34
N LEU A 139 -10.23 18.70 -17.61
CA LEU A 139 -10.28 20.14 -17.37
C LEU A 139 -10.17 20.98 -18.64
N ASN A 140 -9.49 20.48 -19.67
CA ASN A 140 -9.43 21.12 -20.98
C ASN A 140 -10.78 21.07 -21.73
N ILE A 141 -11.62 20.09 -21.43
CA ILE A 141 -12.97 19.93 -22.00
C ILE A 141 -13.97 20.83 -21.25
N ASN A 142 -13.94 20.78 -19.93
CA ASN A 142 -14.77 21.59 -19.06
C ASN A 142 -14.07 21.83 -17.71
N LYS A 143 -13.82 23.08 -17.37
CA LYS A 143 -13.10 23.49 -16.15
C LYS A 143 -13.84 23.17 -14.85
N ASP A 144 -15.14 22.90 -14.93
CA ASP A 144 -15.97 22.56 -13.77
C ASP A 144 -16.07 21.03 -13.55
N LEU A 145 -15.42 20.24 -14.40
CA LEU A 145 -15.44 18.77 -14.31
C LEU A 145 -14.24 18.25 -13.51
N ASP A 146 -14.45 17.98 -12.24
CA ASP A 146 -13.49 17.27 -11.36
C ASP A 146 -13.74 15.74 -11.44
N LEU A 147 -13.51 15.16 -12.61
CA LEU A 147 -13.78 13.75 -12.85
C LEU A 147 -12.66 12.84 -12.36
N ILE A 148 -11.43 13.31 -12.36
CA ILE A 148 -10.24 12.57 -11.94
C ILE A 148 -9.55 13.36 -10.84
N ASN A 149 -9.65 12.88 -9.60
CA ASN A 149 -9.12 13.55 -8.43
C ASN A 149 -8.86 12.54 -7.31
N TYR A 150 -7.78 11.76 -7.43
CA TYR A 150 -7.38 10.79 -6.42
C TYR A 150 -5.94 11.01 -5.97
N TYR A 151 -5.67 10.62 -4.73
CA TYR A 151 -4.33 10.60 -4.17
C TYR A 151 -3.65 9.24 -4.39
N THR A 152 -2.34 9.27 -4.49
CA THR A 152 -1.48 8.09 -4.48
C THR A 152 -0.60 8.14 -3.24
N TYR A 153 -0.76 7.15 -2.39
CA TYR A 153 0.04 6.96 -1.19
C TYR A 153 1.05 5.86 -1.44
N VAL A 154 2.27 6.05 -1.00
CA VAL A 154 3.31 5.01 -1.08
C VAL A 154 4.01 4.87 0.26
N LEU A 155 4.05 3.66 0.78
CA LEU A 155 4.86 3.32 1.95
C LEU A 155 6.28 3.05 1.48
N LEU A 156 7.24 3.67 2.12
CA LEU A 156 8.67 3.53 1.85
C LEU A 156 9.38 2.94 3.06
N THR A 157 10.32 2.07 2.80
CA THR A 157 11.30 1.59 3.76
C THR A 157 12.65 2.28 3.56
N ASN A 158 13.59 2.00 4.45
CA ASN A 158 14.98 2.46 4.31
C ASN A 158 15.61 1.98 2.99
N GLU A 159 15.27 0.76 2.56
CA GLU A 159 15.77 0.17 1.33
C GLU A 159 15.25 0.93 0.10
N ASP A 160 13.97 1.30 0.08
CA ASP A 160 13.37 2.01 -1.06
C ASP A 160 14.02 3.38 -1.32
N ILE A 161 14.41 4.10 -0.26
CA ILE A 161 15.02 5.43 -0.40
C ILE A 161 16.53 5.38 -0.72
N GLN A 162 17.19 4.24 -0.49
CA GLN A 162 18.60 4.04 -0.82
C GLN A 162 18.81 3.62 -2.28
N GLU A 163 17.77 3.09 -2.92
CA GLU A 163 17.83 2.69 -4.31
C GLU A 163 17.79 3.89 -5.26
N GLY A 164 18.74 3.92 -6.20
CA GLY A 164 18.86 5.02 -7.16
C GLY A 164 17.59 5.28 -7.96
N VAL A 165 16.88 4.22 -8.36
CA VAL A 165 15.63 4.36 -9.13
C VAL A 165 14.53 5.04 -8.28
N GLY A 166 14.44 4.73 -6.99
CA GLY A 166 13.50 5.39 -6.08
C GLY A 166 13.84 6.88 -5.90
N TYR A 167 15.11 7.17 -5.68
CA TYR A 167 15.59 8.55 -5.52
C TYR A 167 15.33 9.42 -6.76
N GLU A 168 15.67 8.92 -7.94
CA GLU A 168 15.43 9.62 -9.20
C GLU A 168 13.93 9.80 -9.48
N ALA A 169 13.11 8.81 -9.15
CA ALA A 169 11.65 8.91 -9.28
C ALA A 169 11.10 10.02 -8.38
N MET A 170 11.56 10.13 -7.13
CA MET A 170 11.16 11.21 -6.21
C MET A 170 11.59 12.58 -6.73
N ALA A 171 12.82 12.70 -7.25
CA ALA A 171 13.31 13.93 -7.87
C ALA A 171 12.47 14.33 -9.08
N PHE A 172 12.12 13.38 -9.93
CA PHE A 172 11.21 13.59 -11.06
C PHE A 172 9.81 14.05 -10.58
N ALA A 173 9.22 13.39 -9.59
CA ALA A 173 7.92 13.74 -9.03
C ALA A 173 7.90 15.18 -8.48
N SER A 174 8.96 15.58 -7.78
CA SER A 174 9.15 16.95 -7.29
C SER A 174 9.20 17.96 -8.44
N ASN A 175 9.97 17.65 -9.48
CA ASN A 175 10.11 18.52 -10.66
C ASN A 175 8.77 18.68 -11.41
N GLN A 176 8.00 17.57 -11.48
CA GLN A 176 6.65 17.56 -12.04
C GLN A 176 5.59 18.14 -11.11
N LYS A 177 5.92 18.49 -9.86
CA LYS A 177 4.98 19.01 -8.86
C LYS A 177 3.76 18.11 -8.68
N LEU A 178 3.99 16.80 -8.48
CA LEU A 178 2.92 15.83 -8.25
C LEU A 178 2.38 15.97 -6.82
N ASN A 179 1.51 16.92 -6.60
CA ASN A 179 1.01 17.33 -5.28
C ASN A 179 -0.01 16.35 -4.65
N LYS A 180 -0.48 15.36 -5.41
CA LYS A 180 -1.36 14.28 -4.93
C LYS A 180 -0.58 12.97 -4.67
N LEU A 181 0.74 13.00 -4.73
CA LEU A 181 1.62 11.88 -4.35
C LEU A 181 2.12 12.10 -2.92
N ILE A 182 1.79 11.15 -2.04
CA ILE A 182 2.10 11.20 -0.61
C ILE A 182 3.06 10.07 -0.26
N PHE A 183 4.24 10.41 0.23
CA PHE A 183 5.24 9.48 0.73
C PHE A 183 5.07 9.27 2.24
N ILE A 184 4.98 8.01 2.66
CA ILE A 184 4.94 7.58 4.05
C ILE A 184 6.21 6.79 4.30
N TYR A 185 7.07 7.27 5.19
CA TYR A 185 8.36 6.64 5.44
C TYR A 185 8.34 5.90 6.78
N ASP A 186 8.49 4.56 6.72
CA ASP A 186 8.68 3.72 7.90
C ASP A 186 10.18 3.62 8.21
N ASN A 187 10.65 4.47 9.12
CA ASN A 187 12.05 4.52 9.54
C ASN A 187 12.34 3.51 10.66
N SER A 188 12.73 2.31 10.27
CA SER A 188 13.18 1.28 11.23
C SER A 188 14.62 1.51 11.76
N GLY A 189 15.39 2.41 11.14
CA GLY A 189 16.80 2.64 11.44
C GLY A 189 17.74 1.50 11.01
N ILE A 190 17.20 0.46 10.35
CA ILE A 190 17.92 -0.75 9.94
C ILE A 190 17.54 -1.06 8.50
N SER A 191 18.52 -1.42 7.68
CA SER A 191 18.32 -2.03 6.37
C SER A 191 18.83 -3.47 6.36
N SER A 192 18.64 -4.19 5.24
CA SER A 192 19.23 -5.52 5.05
C SER A 192 20.76 -5.53 5.17
N ASP A 193 21.41 -4.39 4.92
CA ASP A 193 22.88 -4.23 4.98
C ASP A 193 23.39 -3.76 6.35
N GLY A 194 22.49 -3.51 7.31
CA GLY A 194 22.82 -3.11 8.67
C GLY A 194 22.20 -1.79 9.12
N ASN A 195 22.79 -1.18 10.14
CA ASN A 195 22.32 0.10 10.69
C ASN A 195 22.49 1.22 9.66
N ILE A 196 21.50 2.08 9.58
CA ILE A 196 21.55 3.31 8.78
C ILE A 196 22.13 4.40 9.68
N SER A 197 23.27 4.93 9.28
CA SER A 197 23.94 6.05 9.95
C SER A 197 23.44 7.40 9.44
#